data_f28514f7e7216356607cbccb57652103
#
_entry.id   f28514f7e7216356607cbccb57652103
#
_cell.length_a   1.000
_cell.length_b   1.000
_cell.length_c   1.000
_cell.angle_alpha   90.00
_cell.angle_beta   90.00
_cell.angle_gamma   90.00
#
_symmetry.space_group_name_H-M   'P 1'
#
loop_
_entity.id
_entity.type
_entity.pdbx_description
1 polymer ?
#
loop_
_entity_poly.entity_id
_entity_poly.type
_entity_poly.pdbx_seq_one_letter_code
_entity_poly.pdbx_strand_id
1 'polypeptide(L)'
;KKRFFLLASVVSVALLAMSCSGAQSASEQRECVVTLSGNAYITASPESEPAYIDEGKCEICNWDDEETVVSFHFRAMDKGKMTVALQAKGHSLVEVSLLGKTEEVELASDILTLVEVGTFKVKEPGYIKVDIRGLKINEGESFGNVQSLVVKGNMGPVVCVGGDFSTHFGRRGPSTHMSYTLPEGDVEW
;
A
#
# COMPACT_ATOMS: atom_id res chain seq x y z
N LYS A 1 -66.79 -60.17 -0.67
CA LYS A 1 -65.78 -60.04 0.41
C LYS A 1 -64.76 -58.98 -0.03
N LYS A 2 -64.99 -57.73 0.40
CA LYS A 2 -64.09 -56.59 0.15
C LYS A 2 -63.33 -56.36 1.44
N ARG A 3 -61.99 -56.43 1.35
CA ARG A 3 -61.06 -56.07 2.43
C ARG A 3 -60.64 -54.63 2.22
N PHE A 4 -60.98 -53.77 3.20
CA PHE A 4 -60.48 -52.41 3.30
C PHE A 4 -59.10 -52.43 3.93
N PHE A 5 -58.13 -51.89 3.23
CA PHE A 5 -56.83 -51.58 3.78
C PHE A 5 -56.81 -50.13 4.27
N LEU A 6 -56.61 -49.96 5.55
CA LEU A 6 -56.39 -48.67 6.21
C LEU A 6 -54.92 -48.32 5.97
N LEU A 7 -54.65 -47.24 5.25
CA LEU A 7 -53.35 -46.64 5.17
C LEU A 7 -53.18 -45.66 6.33
N ALA A 8 -52.33 -45.98 7.30
CA ALA A 8 -51.88 -45.07 8.32
C ALA A 8 -50.79 -44.14 7.75
N SER A 9 -51.14 -42.83 7.66
CA SER A 9 -50.20 -41.81 7.24
C SER A 9 -49.33 -41.41 8.45
N VAL A 10 -48.06 -41.74 8.43
CA VAL A 10 -47.08 -41.26 9.40
C VAL A 10 -46.56 -39.90 8.94
N VAL A 11 -46.99 -38.88 9.60
CA VAL A 11 -46.49 -37.52 9.42
C VAL A 11 -45.16 -37.42 10.18
N SER A 12 -44.04 -37.49 9.46
CA SER A 12 -42.71 -37.21 10.00
C SER A 12 -42.49 -35.70 10.03
N VAL A 13 -42.52 -35.13 11.23
CA VAL A 13 -42.10 -33.74 11.48
C VAL A 13 -40.58 -33.73 11.44
N ALA A 14 -40.00 -33.29 10.33
CA ALA A 14 -38.56 -32.98 10.26
C ALA A 14 -38.31 -31.63 10.95
N LEU A 15 -37.70 -31.67 12.14
CA LEU A 15 -37.09 -30.48 12.75
C LEU A 15 -35.92 -30.04 11.89
N LEU A 16 -36.09 -28.97 11.11
CA LEU A 16 -34.98 -28.22 10.53
C LEU A 16 -34.24 -27.51 11.68
N ALA A 17 -33.14 -28.09 12.10
CA ALA A 17 -32.15 -27.37 12.87
C ALA A 17 -31.51 -26.33 11.94
N MET A 18 -31.93 -25.07 12.02
CA MET A 18 -31.21 -23.95 11.46
C MET A 18 -29.89 -23.81 12.23
N SER A 19 -28.84 -24.45 11.70
CA SER A 19 -27.48 -24.08 12.05
C SER A 19 -27.24 -22.68 11.53
N CYS A 20 -27.27 -21.70 12.43
CA CYS A 20 -26.65 -20.39 12.17
C CYS A 20 -25.16 -20.64 11.98
N SER A 21 -24.76 -20.93 10.75
CA SER A 21 -23.39 -20.77 10.30
C SER A 21 -23.13 -19.28 10.40
N GLY A 22 -22.41 -18.86 11.45
CA GLY A 22 -21.85 -17.52 11.53
C GLY A 22 -21.06 -17.31 10.24
N ALA A 23 -21.60 -16.48 9.36
CA ALA A 23 -20.86 -15.97 8.23
C ALA A 23 -19.66 -15.25 8.85
N GLN A 24 -18.48 -15.91 8.82
CA GLN A 24 -17.22 -15.22 9.00
C GLN A 24 -17.21 -14.18 7.89
N SER A 25 -17.38 -12.92 8.28
CA SER A 25 -17.16 -11.77 7.42
C SER A 25 -15.76 -11.99 6.80
N ALA A 26 -15.74 -12.36 5.52
CA ALA A 26 -14.53 -12.32 4.75
C ALA A 26 -14.04 -10.88 4.90
N SER A 27 -12.90 -10.70 5.57
CA SER A 27 -12.33 -9.38 5.77
C SER A 27 -12.12 -8.78 4.38
N GLU A 28 -12.88 -7.74 4.09
CA GLU A 28 -12.89 -7.07 2.80
C GLU A 28 -11.47 -6.61 2.52
N GLN A 29 -10.84 -7.20 1.50
CA GLN A 29 -9.50 -6.79 1.08
C GLN A 29 -9.62 -5.38 0.53
N ARG A 30 -9.05 -4.43 1.26
CA ARG A 30 -9.02 -3.02 0.83
C ARG A 30 -7.75 -2.76 0.06
N GLU A 31 -7.90 -1.99 -1.00
CA GLU A 31 -6.80 -1.47 -1.80
C GLU A 31 -6.66 0.03 -1.53
N CYS A 32 -5.42 0.49 -1.37
CA CYS A 32 -5.08 1.89 -1.25
C CYS A 32 -3.87 2.19 -2.14
N VAL A 33 -3.93 3.32 -2.85
CA VAL A 33 -2.82 3.85 -3.63
C VAL A 33 -2.16 4.96 -2.82
N VAL A 34 -0.90 4.73 -2.44
CA VAL A 34 -0.05 5.69 -1.73
C VAL A 34 0.82 6.38 -2.78
N THR A 35 0.45 7.57 -3.18
CA THR A 35 1.12 8.34 -4.25
C THR A 35 2.49 8.83 -3.81
N LEU A 36 3.43 8.97 -4.75
CA LEU A 36 4.74 9.58 -4.52
C LEU A 36 4.57 11.00 -3.95
N SER A 37 3.75 11.81 -4.62
CA SER A 37 3.46 13.17 -4.17
C SER A 37 2.75 13.16 -2.81
N GLY A 38 3.32 13.88 -1.84
CA GLY A 38 2.78 14.04 -0.49
C GLY A 38 3.04 12.88 0.48
N ASN A 39 3.51 11.71 0.01
CA ASN A 39 3.75 10.56 0.89
C ASN A 39 5.19 10.05 0.83
N ALA A 40 6.01 10.54 -0.12
CA ALA A 40 7.39 10.11 -0.26
C ALA A 40 8.37 11.27 -0.08
N TYR A 41 9.56 10.93 0.38
CA TYR A 41 10.65 11.87 0.63
C TYR A 41 11.98 11.23 0.23
N ILE A 42 12.94 12.04 -0.23
CA ILE A 42 14.32 11.62 -0.35
C ILE A 42 14.93 11.72 1.06
N THR A 43 15.24 10.58 1.66
CA THR A 43 15.76 10.49 3.03
C THR A 43 17.26 10.29 3.09
N ALA A 44 17.88 9.90 1.99
CA ALA A 44 19.31 9.92 1.75
C ALA A 44 19.58 10.22 0.27
N SER A 45 20.65 10.95 -0.01
CA SER A 45 21.13 11.27 -1.36
C SER A 45 22.54 11.82 -1.27
N PRO A 46 23.37 11.70 -2.32
CA PRO A 46 24.66 12.37 -2.40
C PRO A 46 24.54 13.90 -2.23
N GLU A 47 25.57 14.54 -1.69
CA GLU A 47 25.62 16.02 -1.58
C GLU A 47 25.76 16.68 -2.96
N SER A 48 26.47 16.03 -3.88
CA SER A 48 26.60 16.46 -5.27
C SER A 48 25.47 15.91 -6.11
N GLU A 49 24.68 16.76 -6.71
CA GLU A 49 23.55 16.39 -7.58
C GLU A 49 22.48 15.52 -6.89
N PRO A 50 21.91 16.00 -5.79
CA PRO A 50 20.95 15.20 -5.03
C PRO A 50 19.70 14.86 -5.83
N ALA A 51 19.17 13.66 -5.61
CA ALA A 51 17.87 13.29 -6.12
C ALA A 51 16.77 14.14 -5.48
N TYR A 52 15.70 14.39 -6.21
CA TYR A 52 14.54 15.13 -5.70
C TYR A 52 13.23 14.60 -6.29
N ILE A 53 12.11 14.91 -5.64
CA ILE A 53 10.78 14.58 -6.13
C ILE A 53 10.17 15.81 -6.79
N ASP A 54 9.83 15.69 -8.09
CA ASP A 54 8.98 16.65 -8.79
C ASP A 54 7.52 16.32 -8.49
N GLU A 55 6.97 17.00 -7.51
CA GLU A 55 5.58 16.80 -7.06
C GLU A 55 4.56 17.03 -8.17
N GLY A 56 4.84 17.97 -9.07
CA GLY A 56 3.93 18.33 -10.17
C GLY A 56 3.84 17.26 -11.25
N LYS A 57 4.94 16.53 -11.47
CA LYS A 57 5.01 15.43 -12.43
C LYS A 57 4.85 14.05 -11.80
N CYS A 58 4.92 13.98 -10.48
CA CYS A 58 4.97 12.73 -9.73
C CYS A 58 6.14 11.86 -10.18
N GLU A 59 7.33 12.46 -10.24
CA GLU A 59 8.55 11.83 -10.74
C GLU A 59 9.71 11.99 -9.75
N ILE A 60 10.57 10.97 -9.71
CA ILE A 60 11.85 11.01 -9.02
C ILE A 60 12.90 11.44 -10.04
N CYS A 61 13.56 12.57 -9.79
CA CYS A 61 14.59 13.16 -10.65
C CYS A 61 15.98 12.92 -10.05
N ASN A 62 17.00 12.78 -10.91
CA ASN A 62 18.40 12.52 -10.54
C ASN A 62 18.57 11.28 -9.67
N TRP A 63 17.82 10.23 -9.95
CA TRP A 63 17.94 8.96 -9.22
C TRP A 63 18.81 7.99 -10.05
N ASP A 64 20.10 8.16 -9.96
CA ASP A 64 21.11 7.42 -10.72
C ASP A 64 22.27 6.89 -9.83
N ASP A 65 22.15 7.04 -8.51
CA ASP A 65 23.12 6.59 -7.54
C ASP A 65 22.51 5.63 -6.51
N GLU A 66 23.32 4.73 -5.94
CA GLU A 66 22.91 3.73 -4.95
C GLU A 66 22.78 4.28 -3.52
N GLU A 67 23.20 5.53 -3.27
CA GLU A 67 23.11 6.17 -1.94
C GLU A 67 21.73 6.78 -1.73
N THR A 68 21.00 7.09 -2.81
CA THR A 68 19.65 7.67 -2.75
C THR A 68 18.64 6.67 -2.21
N VAL A 69 17.91 7.11 -1.19
CA VAL A 69 16.80 6.38 -0.59
C VAL A 69 15.51 7.18 -0.72
N VAL A 70 14.54 6.61 -1.40
CA VAL A 70 13.17 7.12 -1.51
C VAL A 70 12.31 6.45 -0.47
N SER A 71 11.78 7.21 0.48
CA SER A 71 10.99 6.69 1.60
C SER A 71 9.54 7.09 1.49
N PHE A 72 8.65 6.12 1.32
CA PHE A 72 7.21 6.32 1.40
C PHE A 72 6.71 6.13 2.82
N HIS A 73 5.68 6.89 3.19
CA HIS A 73 5.06 6.83 4.50
C HIS A 73 3.54 6.75 4.38
N PHE A 74 2.94 5.83 5.12
CA PHE A 74 1.51 5.71 5.29
C PHE A 74 1.17 5.08 6.64
N ARG A 75 -0.09 5.10 7.04
CA ARG A 75 -0.52 4.52 8.31
C ARG A 75 -1.50 3.38 8.07
N ALA A 76 -1.21 2.21 8.64
CA ALA A 76 -2.14 1.10 8.75
C ALA A 76 -2.97 1.25 10.05
N MET A 77 -4.28 1.11 9.96
CA MET A 77 -5.18 1.34 11.09
C MET A 77 -5.45 0.08 11.90
N ASP A 78 -5.02 -1.08 11.42
CA ASP A 78 -5.15 -2.35 12.13
C ASP A 78 -3.99 -3.29 11.80
N LYS A 79 -3.86 -4.37 12.56
CA LYS A 79 -2.95 -5.50 12.26
C LYS A 79 -3.53 -6.37 11.14
N GLY A 80 -2.67 -7.02 10.38
CA GLY A 80 -3.14 -7.90 9.31
C GLY A 80 -2.04 -8.31 8.34
N LYS A 81 -2.46 -8.87 7.21
CA LYS A 81 -1.60 -9.14 6.06
C LYS A 81 -1.72 -7.98 5.08
N MET A 82 -0.59 -7.58 4.52
CA MET A 82 -0.45 -6.48 3.59
C MET A 82 0.40 -6.94 2.41
N THR A 83 -0.15 -6.90 1.21
CA THR A 83 0.60 -7.05 -0.03
C THR A 83 0.94 -5.67 -0.56
N VAL A 84 2.18 -5.48 -0.96
CA VAL A 84 2.70 -4.22 -1.52
C VAL A 84 3.17 -4.47 -2.94
N ALA A 85 2.80 -3.57 -3.84
CA ALA A 85 3.30 -3.51 -5.20
C ALA A 85 3.75 -2.08 -5.53
N LEU A 86 4.74 -1.93 -6.41
CA LEU A 86 5.17 -0.66 -6.96
C LEU A 86 4.41 -0.39 -8.25
N GLN A 87 3.87 0.80 -8.42
CA GLN A 87 3.48 1.30 -9.72
C GLN A 87 4.66 2.07 -10.29
N ALA A 88 5.43 1.43 -11.15
CA ALA A 88 6.73 1.91 -11.58
C ALA A 88 7.00 1.69 -13.06
N LYS A 89 7.98 2.43 -13.59
CA LYS A 89 8.60 2.23 -14.91
C LYS A 89 10.12 2.35 -14.77
N GLY A 90 10.87 1.66 -15.59
CA GLY A 90 12.34 1.69 -15.64
C GLY A 90 12.93 0.35 -16.00
N HIS A 91 14.26 0.30 -16.10
CA HIS A 91 15.06 -0.91 -16.38
C HIS A 91 16.18 -1.00 -15.35
N SER A 92 15.84 -1.47 -14.14
CA SER A 92 16.75 -1.47 -13.00
C SER A 92 16.41 -2.57 -12.01
N LEU A 93 17.32 -2.84 -11.10
CA LEU A 93 17.07 -3.62 -9.90
C LEU A 93 17.02 -2.65 -8.72
N VAL A 94 15.95 -2.70 -7.95
CA VAL A 94 15.76 -1.89 -6.73
C VAL A 94 15.55 -2.78 -5.51
N GLU A 95 15.99 -2.29 -4.37
CA GLU A 95 15.73 -2.90 -3.06
C GLU A 95 14.57 -2.20 -2.39
N VAL A 96 13.62 -2.96 -1.87
CA VAL A 96 12.46 -2.45 -1.14
C VAL A 96 12.48 -3.00 0.27
N SER A 97 12.64 -2.11 1.26
CA SER A 97 12.73 -2.47 2.67
C SER A 97 11.52 -1.96 3.45
N LEU A 98 10.81 -2.85 4.14
CA LEU A 98 9.70 -2.50 5.02
C LEU A 98 9.46 -3.56 6.11
N LEU A 99 9.02 -3.12 7.26
CA LEU A 99 8.68 -3.98 8.41
C LEU A 99 9.80 -4.99 8.78
N GLY A 100 11.08 -4.59 8.59
CA GLY A 100 12.26 -5.40 8.90
C GLY A 100 12.53 -6.52 7.89
N LYS A 101 11.94 -6.46 6.70
CA LYS A 101 12.22 -7.32 5.55
C LYS A 101 12.69 -6.50 4.38
N THR A 102 13.49 -7.12 3.53
CA THR A 102 14.03 -6.54 2.31
C THR A 102 13.77 -7.49 1.16
N GLU A 103 13.27 -6.96 0.05
CA GLU A 103 12.99 -7.70 -1.19
C GLU A 103 13.65 -6.98 -2.36
N GLU A 104 14.22 -7.73 -3.28
CA GLU A 104 14.75 -7.20 -4.54
C GLU A 104 13.67 -7.24 -5.62
N VAL A 105 13.50 -6.14 -6.32
CA VAL A 105 12.45 -5.95 -7.34
C VAL A 105 13.07 -5.49 -8.65
N GLU A 106 12.83 -6.23 -9.72
CA GLU A 106 13.25 -5.86 -11.06
C GLU A 106 12.18 -4.97 -11.71
N LEU A 107 12.59 -3.79 -12.15
CA LEU A 107 11.81 -2.92 -13.03
C LEU A 107 12.22 -3.20 -14.47
N ALA A 108 11.28 -3.57 -15.34
CA ALA A 108 11.56 -4.01 -16.70
C ALA A 108 10.51 -3.49 -17.71
N SER A 109 10.15 -2.20 -17.60
CA SER A 109 9.09 -1.63 -18.44
C SER A 109 9.28 -0.15 -18.69
N ASP A 110 9.10 0.28 -19.95
CA ASP A 110 9.10 1.70 -20.36
C ASP A 110 7.81 2.43 -19.96
N ILE A 111 6.76 1.69 -19.62
CA ILE A 111 5.49 2.25 -19.18
C ILE A 111 5.21 1.88 -17.71
N LEU A 112 4.38 2.67 -17.06
CA LEU A 112 3.97 2.37 -15.69
C LEU A 112 3.27 1.02 -15.61
N THR A 113 3.86 0.11 -14.86
CA THR A 113 3.34 -1.23 -14.59
C THR A 113 3.28 -1.50 -13.09
N LEU A 114 2.45 -2.44 -12.70
CA LEU A 114 2.39 -2.91 -11.33
C LEU A 114 3.40 -4.04 -11.15
N VAL A 115 4.37 -3.84 -10.25
CA VAL A 115 5.40 -4.83 -9.92
C VAL A 115 5.22 -5.23 -8.46
N GLU A 116 4.90 -6.49 -8.21
CA GLU A 116 4.68 -6.99 -6.84
C GLU A 116 6.00 -7.04 -6.08
N VAL A 117 6.00 -6.49 -4.86
CA VAL A 117 7.12 -6.57 -3.91
C VAL A 117 6.98 -7.81 -3.04
N GLY A 118 5.79 -8.04 -2.48
CA GLY A 118 5.54 -9.18 -1.62
C GLY A 118 4.45 -8.96 -0.58
N THR A 119 4.30 -9.96 0.30
CA THR A 119 3.32 -9.93 1.38
C THR A 119 3.99 -9.84 2.74
N PHE A 120 3.53 -8.89 3.55
CA PHE A 120 4.08 -8.54 4.85
C PHE A 120 3.02 -8.67 5.95
N LYS A 121 3.49 -8.84 7.19
CA LYS A 121 2.61 -8.90 8.36
C LYS A 121 2.72 -7.62 9.16
N VAL A 122 1.66 -6.84 9.18
CA VAL A 122 1.48 -5.70 10.10
C VAL A 122 1.12 -6.28 11.46
N LYS A 123 2.00 -6.12 12.45
CA LYS A 123 1.83 -6.67 13.80
C LYS A 123 0.97 -5.77 14.68
N GLU A 124 1.05 -4.46 14.47
CA GLU A 124 0.38 -3.42 15.25
C GLU A 124 -0.04 -2.28 14.33
N PRO A 125 -1.16 -1.57 14.62
CA PRO A 125 -1.50 -0.33 13.93
C PRO A 125 -0.40 0.70 14.08
N GLY A 126 -0.16 1.49 13.04
CA GLY A 126 0.85 2.55 13.11
C GLY A 126 1.36 2.99 11.76
N TYR A 127 2.36 3.87 11.79
CA TYR A 127 3.05 4.31 10.58
C TYR A 127 3.95 3.22 10.04
N ILE A 128 3.91 3.08 8.73
CA ILE A 128 4.76 2.16 7.96
C ILE A 128 5.63 3.02 7.06
N LYS A 129 6.92 2.79 7.13
CA LYS A 129 7.93 3.33 6.24
C LYS A 129 8.31 2.25 5.24
N VAL A 130 8.37 2.61 3.96
CA VAL A 130 8.86 1.77 2.88
C VAL A 130 10.03 2.48 2.23
N ASP A 131 11.22 1.93 2.36
CA ASP A 131 12.43 2.46 1.74
C ASP A 131 12.70 1.76 0.42
N ILE A 132 12.97 2.54 -0.61
CA ILE A 132 13.34 2.05 -1.94
C ILE A 132 14.72 2.61 -2.28
N ARG A 133 15.66 1.74 -2.63
CA ARG A 133 17.01 2.07 -3.01
C ARG A 133 17.39 1.39 -4.31
N GLY A 134 18.18 2.08 -5.15
CA GLY A 134 18.75 1.49 -6.35
C GLY A 134 19.84 0.48 -6.03
N LEU A 135 19.87 -0.66 -6.74
CA LEU A 135 20.94 -1.65 -6.62
C LEU A 135 21.75 -1.77 -7.90
N LYS A 136 21.08 -1.71 -9.06
CA LYS A 136 21.73 -1.91 -10.35
C LYS A 136 20.97 -1.23 -11.47
N ILE A 137 21.69 -0.42 -12.26
CA ILE A 137 21.24 0.18 -13.53
C ILE A 137 22.32 0.00 -14.59
N ASN A 138 21.96 0.27 -15.85
CA ASN A 138 22.94 0.42 -16.92
C ASN A 138 23.59 1.80 -16.84
N GLU A 139 24.82 1.91 -17.37
CA GLU A 139 25.56 3.18 -17.39
C GLU A 139 24.79 4.27 -18.15
N GLY A 140 24.61 5.43 -17.51
CA GLY A 140 23.90 6.58 -18.08
C GLY A 140 22.38 6.52 -18.00
N GLU A 141 21.82 5.51 -17.33
CA GLU A 141 20.38 5.40 -17.05
C GLU A 141 20.04 5.83 -15.62
N SER A 142 18.77 5.97 -15.33
CA SER A 142 18.24 6.18 -13.97
C SER A 142 17.62 4.90 -13.43
N PHE A 143 17.45 4.80 -12.11
CA PHE A 143 16.73 3.68 -11.49
C PHE A 143 15.23 3.64 -11.86
N GLY A 144 14.78 4.64 -12.62
CA GLY A 144 13.41 4.71 -13.11
C GLY A 144 12.52 5.61 -12.26
N ASN A 145 11.22 5.37 -12.32
CA ASN A 145 10.25 6.17 -11.60
C ASN A 145 9.22 5.30 -10.89
N VAL A 146 9.07 5.49 -9.58
CA VAL A 146 8.04 4.87 -8.76
C VAL A 146 6.99 5.92 -8.42
N GLN A 147 5.83 5.90 -9.09
CA GLN A 147 4.78 6.91 -8.90
C GLN A 147 3.90 6.64 -7.69
N SER A 148 3.74 5.38 -7.29
CA SER A 148 2.95 5.03 -6.13
C SER A 148 3.28 3.63 -5.61
N LEU A 149 2.88 3.39 -4.36
CA LEU A 149 2.70 2.04 -3.84
C LEU A 149 1.22 1.67 -3.92
N VAL A 150 0.94 0.45 -4.35
CA VAL A 150 -0.40 -0.14 -4.24
C VAL A 150 -0.39 -1.12 -3.08
N VAL A 151 -1.16 -0.80 -2.05
CA VAL A 151 -1.21 -1.54 -0.80
C VAL A 151 -2.56 -2.24 -0.70
N LYS A 152 -2.56 -3.57 -0.58
CA LYS A 152 -3.78 -4.40 -0.46
C LYS A 152 -3.73 -5.25 0.79
N GLY A 153 -4.86 -5.46 1.43
CA GLY A 153 -4.89 -6.42 2.54
C GLY A 153 -6.03 -6.22 3.53
N ASN A 154 -5.86 -6.86 4.69
CA ASN A 154 -6.84 -6.85 5.77
C ASN A 154 -6.35 -6.13 7.04
N MET A 155 -5.37 -5.22 6.91
CA MET A 155 -4.79 -4.40 7.99
C MET A 155 -5.62 -3.14 8.29
N GLY A 156 -6.93 -3.21 8.05
CA GLY A 156 -7.81 -2.06 8.19
C GLY A 156 -7.61 -1.01 7.09
N PRO A 157 -8.20 0.18 7.23
CA PRO A 157 -7.95 1.29 6.32
C PRO A 157 -6.48 1.70 6.33
N VAL A 158 -5.99 2.10 5.16
CA VAL A 158 -4.70 2.78 5.01
C VAL A 158 -4.97 4.27 4.94
N VAL A 159 -4.25 5.05 5.75
CA VAL A 159 -4.32 6.51 5.75
C VAL A 159 -3.05 7.05 5.14
N CYS A 160 -3.18 7.82 4.09
CA CYS A 160 -2.11 8.54 3.40
C CYS A 160 -2.64 9.87 2.86
N VAL A 161 -1.76 10.73 2.39
CA VAL A 161 -2.16 11.96 1.70
C VAL A 161 -2.84 11.58 0.38
N GLY A 162 -4.03 12.11 0.13
CA GLY A 162 -4.82 11.77 -1.05
C GLY A 162 -4.20 12.27 -2.36
N GLY A 163 -4.50 11.58 -3.47
CA GLY A 163 -3.87 11.75 -4.79
C GLY A 163 -4.05 13.09 -5.50
N ASP A 164 -4.84 14.03 -4.96
CA ASP A 164 -5.03 15.38 -5.51
C ASP A 164 -4.11 16.43 -4.90
N PHE A 165 -3.07 15.99 -4.18
CA PHE A 165 -2.14 16.89 -3.52
C PHE A 165 -1.47 17.88 -4.50
N SER A 166 -1.08 17.42 -5.69
CA SER A 166 -0.43 18.21 -6.71
C SER A 166 -1.33 19.34 -7.27
N THR A 167 -2.65 19.17 -7.29
CA THR A 167 -3.57 20.18 -7.81
C THR A 167 -3.80 21.32 -6.83
N HIS A 168 -3.56 21.12 -5.55
CA HIS A 168 -3.72 22.14 -4.50
C HIS A 168 -2.46 22.98 -4.30
N PHE A 169 -1.29 22.44 -4.51
CA PHE A 169 -0.01 23.13 -4.28
C PHE A 169 0.26 24.26 -5.31
N GLY A 170 -0.18 24.11 -6.55
CA GLY A 170 0.14 25.03 -7.64
C GLY A 170 -0.71 26.30 -7.72
N ARG A 171 -1.83 26.41 -7.00
CA ARG A 171 -2.83 27.45 -7.28
C ARG A 171 -2.99 28.56 -6.23
N ARG A 172 -2.48 28.43 -5.02
CA ARG A 172 -2.82 29.36 -3.91
C ARG A 172 -1.65 29.89 -3.08
N GLY A 173 -0.42 29.70 -3.52
CA GLY A 173 0.73 30.03 -2.67
C GLY A 173 0.81 29.08 -1.46
N PRO A 174 1.66 29.32 -0.48
CA PRO A 174 1.97 28.39 0.58
C PRO A 174 0.82 28.25 1.60
N SER A 175 -0.28 27.65 1.22
CA SER A 175 -1.25 27.13 2.17
C SER A 175 -0.89 25.68 2.45
N THR A 176 -0.07 25.49 3.45
CA THR A 176 0.27 24.17 3.96
C THR A 176 -0.94 23.63 4.70
N HIS A 177 -1.75 22.79 4.07
CA HIS A 177 -2.71 21.97 4.79
C HIS A 177 -1.96 20.80 5.40
N MET A 178 -1.43 21.01 6.59
CA MET A 178 -0.86 19.93 7.39
C MET A 178 -1.99 19.34 8.22
N SER A 179 -2.49 18.18 7.83
CA SER A 179 -3.36 17.39 8.67
C SER A 179 -2.48 16.64 9.65
N TYR A 180 -2.25 17.21 10.82
CA TYR A 180 -1.64 16.49 11.91
C TYR A 180 -2.70 15.71 12.68
N THR A 181 -2.50 14.43 12.81
CA THR A 181 -3.03 13.74 13.97
C THR A 181 -2.02 14.04 15.08
N LEU A 182 -2.34 15.01 15.94
CA LEU A 182 -1.53 15.27 17.12
C LEU A 182 -1.47 13.98 17.94
N PRO A 183 -0.29 13.56 18.42
CA PRO A 183 -0.22 12.46 19.37
C PRO A 183 -1.08 12.82 20.60
N GLU A 184 -1.83 11.85 21.11
CA GLU A 184 -2.51 12.01 22.39
C GLU A 184 -1.43 12.17 23.47
N GLY A 185 -1.36 13.33 24.08
CA GLY A 185 -0.40 13.67 25.12
C GLY A 185 -0.30 15.17 25.33
N ASP A 186 0.25 15.56 26.47
CA ASP A 186 0.54 16.96 26.76
C ASP A 186 1.69 17.42 25.88
N VAL A 187 1.40 18.25 24.89
CA VAL A 187 2.39 18.91 24.04
C VAL A 187 2.53 20.34 24.54
N GLU A 188 3.66 20.65 25.14
CA GLU A 188 4.03 22.05 25.41
C GLU A 188 4.49 22.71 24.08
N TRP A 189 3.88 23.85 23.74
CA TRP A 189 4.17 24.68 22.56
C TRP A 189 5.14 25.80 22.89
#